data_5127ff74f2118a5e189f5516e4fae0c9
#
_entry.id   5127ff74f2118a5e189f5516e4fae0c9
#
_cell.length_a   1.000
_cell.length_b   1.000
_cell.length_c   1.000
_cell.angle_alpha   90.00
_cell.angle_beta   90.00
_cell.angle_gamma   90.00
#
_symmetry.space_group_name_H-M   'P 1'
#
loop_
_entity.id
_entity.type
_entity.pdbx_description
1 polymer ?
#
loop_
_entity_poly.entity_id
_entity_poly.type
_entity_poly.pdbx_seq_one_letter_code
_entity_poly.pdbx_strand_id
1 'polypeptide(L)'
;MVLALGKLGGQELNYSSDIDLVFLCDDVGKTDGPRSVSSTEFYERLAQQVVKYMTESTAQGVAYRVDLRLRPDGRQGPPVTGLNAALRYYDMPGRTWERQAMVKVRPIAGDLDLGREFLEQIEPWVYRRYLSWSDITGIKALKRKIE
;
A
#
# COMPACT_ATOMS: atom_id res chain seq x y z
N MET A 1 4.50 1.09 9.18
CA MET A 1 5.06 0.23 8.11
C MET A 1 4.75 0.80 6.73
N VAL A 2 5.67 0.64 5.77
CA VAL A 2 5.50 1.03 4.37
C VAL A 2 5.55 -0.21 3.49
N LEU A 3 4.54 -0.38 2.66
CA LEU A 3 4.48 -1.41 1.62
C LEU A 3 4.74 -0.79 0.26
N ALA A 4 5.62 -1.41 -0.52
CA ALA A 4 5.81 -1.11 -1.93
C ALA A 4 4.98 -2.07 -2.79
N LEU A 5 4.33 -1.53 -3.82
CA LEU A 5 3.57 -2.28 -4.81
C LEU A 5 4.17 -2.05 -6.21
N GLY A 6 3.55 -2.60 -7.20
CA GLY A 6 3.93 -2.39 -8.59
C GLY A 6 5.41 -2.71 -8.87
N LYS A 7 6.09 -1.83 -9.61
CA LYS A 7 7.49 -2.04 -10.00
C LYS A 7 8.45 -1.97 -8.83
N LEU A 8 8.21 -1.09 -7.85
CA LEU A 8 9.04 -1.01 -6.66
C LEU A 8 8.92 -2.27 -5.80
N GLY A 9 7.68 -2.75 -5.60
CA GLY A 9 7.43 -4.02 -4.90
C GLY A 9 8.14 -5.19 -5.56
N GLY A 10 8.07 -5.29 -6.88
CA GLY A 10 8.73 -6.32 -7.70
C GLY A 10 10.23 -6.16 -7.91
N GLN A 11 10.86 -5.12 -7.34
CA GLN A 11 12.29 -4.81 -7.52
C GLN A 11 12.70 -4.57 -8.99
N GLU A 12 11.79 -4.01 -9.78
CA GLU A 12 11.97 -3.73 -11.22
C GLU A 12 11.66 -2.27 -11.57
N LEU A 13 12.00 -1.35 -10.65
CA LEU A 13 11.75 0.08 -10.82
C LEU A 13 12.59 0.64 -11.96
N ASN A 14 11.93 1.27 -12.93
CA ASN A 14 12.59 1.97 -14.04
C ASN A 14 12.84 3.45 -13.71
N TYR A 15 13.73 4.10 -14.48
CA TYR A 15 13.88 5.56 -14.45
C TYR A 15 12.54 6.24 -14.70
N SER A 16 12.28 7.33 -13.96
CA SER A 16 11.05 8.12 -14.06
C SER A 16 9.74 7.38 -13.80
N SER A 17 9.79 6.16 -13.22
CA SER A 17 8.59 5.47 -12.75
C SER A 17 8.06 6.10 -11.47
N ASP A 18 6.75 6.12 -11.33
CA ASP A 18 6.11 6.38 -10.04
C ASP A 18 6.39 5.22 -9.09
N ILE A 19 6.44 5.51 -7.80
CA ILE A 19 6.49 4.50 -6.75
C ILE A 19 5.11 4.37 -6.10
N ASP A 20 4.56 3.16 -6.16
CA ASP A 20 3.28 2.83 -5.54
C ASP A 20 3.51 2.44 -4.08
N LEU A 21 2.96 3.20 -3.14
CA LEU A 21 3.12 2.98 -1.71
C LEU A 21 1.78 2.83 -1.00
N VAL A 22 1.76 1.98 0.02
CA VAL A 22 0.69 1.87 1.00
C VAL A 22 1.28 1.99 2.40
N PHE A 23 0.70 2.83 3.23
CA PHE A 23 1.09 2.99 4.62
C PHE A 23 0.09 2.28 5.52
N LEU A 24 0.60 1.39 6.37
CA LEU A 24 -0.20 0.74 7.41
C LEU A 24 0.44 1.02 8.79
N CYS A 25 -0.40 1.05 9.81
CA CYS A 25 0.08 1.17 11.20
C CYS A 25 -0.63 0.17 12.11
N ASP A 26 -0.03 -0.09 13.25
CA ASP A 26 -0.77 -0.59 14.39
C ASP A 26 -1.65 0.58 14.89
N ASP A 27 -2.97 0.39 14.88
CA ASP A 27 -3.95 1.42 15.24
C ASP A 27 -4.22 1.48 16.75
N VAL A 28 -3.42 0.76 17.53
CA VAL A 28 -3.53 0.72 18.99
C VAL A 28 -2.59 1.75 19.63
N GLY A 29 -3.14 2.60 20.51
CA GLY A 29 -2.35 3.47 21.36
C GLY A 29 -2.42 4.96 21.03
N LYS A 30 -1.64 5.70 21.81
CA LYS A 30 -1.47 7.16 21.71
C LYS A 30 -0.03 7.52 21.97
N THR A 31 0.39 8.66 21.44
CA THR A 31 1.71 9.22 21.75
C THR A 31 1.79 9.68 23.21
N ASP A 32 2.98 9.66 23.79
CA ASP A 32 3.30 10.05 25.15
C ASP A 32 3.76 11.52 25.29
N GLY A 33 3.74 12.27 24.20
CA GLY A 33 4.16 13.68 24.17
C GLY A 33 3.20 14.64 24.87
N PRO A 34 3.58 15.93 25.00
CA PRO A 34 2.78 16.97 25.65
C PRO A 34 1.38 17.16 25.03
N ARG A 35 1.24 16.82 23.77
CA ARG A 35 -0.04 16.72 23.05
C ARG A 35 -0.20 15.29 22.60
N SER A 36 -0.86 14.48 23.41
CA SER A 36 -1.16 13.10 23.07
C SER A 36 -2.15 13.04 21.88
N VAL A 37 -1.74 12.36 20.80
CA VAL A 37 -2.57 12.08 19.63
C VAL A 37 -2.66 10.57 19.43
N SER A 38 -3.66 10.10 18.68
CA SER A 38 -3.74 8.68 18.35
C SER A 38 -2.56 8.23 17.48
N SER A 39 -2.22 6.94 17.55
CA SER A 39 -1.19 6.36 16.67
C SER A 39 -1.51 6.64 15.20
N THR A 40 -2.76 6.47 14.79
CA THR A 40 -3.19 6.75 13.42
C THR A 40 -2.90 8.20 13.01
N GLU A 41 -3.31 9.18 13.81
CA GLU A 41 -3.05 10.61 13.53
C GLU A 41 -1.54 10.91 13.44
N PHE A 42 -0.75 10.33 14.33
CA PHE A 42 0.71 10.47 14.29
C PHE A 42 1.29 9.93 12.98
N TYR A 43 0.92 8.70 12.60
CA TYR A 43 1.44 8.07 11.40
C TYR A 43 0.90 8.70 10.11
N GLU A 44 -0.31 9.26 10.09
CA GLU A 44 -0.81 10.05 8.97
C GLU A 44 0.06 11.28 8.71
N ARG A 45 0.40 12.02 9.76
CA ARG A 45 1.31 13.18 9.67
C ARG A 45 2.71 12.76 9.20
N LEU A 46 3.22 11.64 9.72
CA LEU A 46 4.51 11.10 9.30
C LEU A 46 4.49 10.69 7.82
N ALA A 47 3.48 9.97 7.37
CA ALA A 47 3.34 9.58 5.96
C ALA A 47 3.26 10.79 5.03
N GLN A 48 2.51 11.83 5.40
CA GLN A 48 2.46 13.09 4.65
C GLN A 48 3.84 13.75 4.52
N GLN A 49 4.64 13.75 5.60
CA GLN A 49 6.01 14.29 5.54
C GLN A 49 6.92 13.44 4.66
N VAL A 50 6.84 12.12 4.74
CA VAL A 50 7.60 11.21 3.86
C VAL A 50 7.27 11.46 2.40
N VAL A 51 5.99 11.52 2.06
CA VAL A 51 5.54 11.81 0.69
C VAL A 51 6.04 13.19 0.23
N LYS A 52 5.90 14.22 1.09
CA LYS A 52 6.39 15.57 0.80
C LYS A 52 7.89 15.54 0.45
N TYR A 53 8.73 14.98 1.29
CA TYR A 53 10.18 14.95 1.06
C TYR A 53 10.56 14.17 -0.22
N MET A 54 9.81 13.13 -0.57
CA MET A 54 10.07 12.39 -1.80
C MET A 54 9.64 13.14 -3.06
N THR A 55 8.57 13.95 -2.98
CA THR A 55 7.98 14.63 -4.14
C THR A 55 8.42 16.10 -4.27
N GLU A 56 9.07 16.66 -3.26
CA GLU A 56 9.52 18.06 -3.26
C GLU A 56 10.62 18.28 -4.30
N SER A 57 10.46 19.34 -5.08
CA SER A 57 11.48 19.74 -6.05
C SER A 57 12.62 20.47 -5.35
N THR A 58 13.82 19.96 -5.52
CA THR A 58 15.06 20.54 -4.99
C THR A 58 15.95 21.05 -6.12
N ALA A 59 17.09 21.67 -5.80
CA ALA A 59 18.08 22.07 -6.79
C ALA A 59 18.64 20.87 -7.60
N GLN A 60 18.57 19.64 -7.04
CA GLN A 60 18.97 18.39 -7.70
C GLN A 60 17.80 17.68 -8.40
N GLY A 61 16.58 18.25 -8.37
CA GLY A 61 15.38 17.68 -8.92
C GLY A 61 14.45 17.05 -7.88
N VAL A 62 13.58 16.15 -8.31
CA VAL A 62 12.61 15.41 -7.52
C VAL A 62 13.13 13.99 -7.30
N ALA A 63 13.08 13.50 -6.06
CA ALA A 63 13.54 12.14 -5.77
C ALA A 63 12.64 11.09 -6.42
N TYR A 64 11.33 11.13 -6.13
CA TYR A 64 10.35 10.20 -6.67
C TYR A 64 8.98 10.86 -6.82
N ARG A 65 8.20 10.40 -7.79
CA ARG A 65 6.76 10.62 -7.81
C ARG A 65 6.09 9.50 -7.03
N VAL A 66 5.31 9.85 -6.00
CA VAL A 66 4.64 8.89 -5.12
C VAL A 66 3.18 8.75 -5.51
N ASP A 67 2.73 7.52 -5.73
CA ASP A 67 1.34 7.18 -5.96
C ASP A 67 0.78 6.38 -4.77
N LEU A 68 -0.31 6.88 -4.18
CA LEU A 68 -1.00 6.26 -3.06
C LEU A 68 -2.37 5.68 -3.46
N ARG A 69 -2.68 5.62 -4.75
CA ARG A 69 -4.02 5.21 -5.23
C ARG A 69 -4.32 3.72 -5.03
N LEU A 70 -3.30 2.91 -4.76
CA LEU A 70 -3.46 1.47 -4.51
C LEU A 70 -3.79 1.12 -3.04
N ARG A 71 -3.89 2.15 -2.17
CA ARG A 71 -4.30 1.94 -0.78
C ARG A 71 -5.79 1.58 -0.67
N PRO A 72 -6.24 0.99 0.46
CA PRO A 72 -7.67 0.76 0.72
C PRO A 72 -8.50 2.00 0.44
N ASP A 73 -9.64 1.83 -0.25
CA ASP A 73 -10.52 2.90 -0.75
C ASP A 73 -9.86 3.91 -1.71
N GLY A 74 -8.68 3.63 -2.18
CA GLY A 74 -7.99 4.44 -3.18
C GLY A 74 -7.83 5.91 -2.76
N ARG A 75 -8.25 6.84 -3.60
CA ARG A 75 -8.14 8.29 -3.32
C ARG A 75 -9.04 8.77 -2.17
N GLN A 76 -10.11 8.05 -1.86
CA GLN A 76 -11.06 8.41 -0.82
C GLN A 76 -10.63 7.90 0.56
N GLY A 77 -9.77 6.87 0.60
CA GLY A 77 -9.26 6.31 1.83
C GLY A 77 -8.23 7.21 2.53
N PRO A 78 -8.02 7.01 3.85
CA PRO A 78 -7.02 7.74 4.60
C PRO A 78 -5.61 7.44 4.07
N PRO A 79 -4.65 8.36 4.27
CA PRO A 79 -3.26 8.16 3.82
C PRO A 79 -2.57 6.98 4.54
N VAL A 80 -2.98 6.69 5.76
CA VAL A 80 -2.53 5.54 6.56
C VAL A 80 -3.73 4.75 7.03
N THR A 81 -3.69 3.44 6.89
CA THR A 81 -4.76 2.54 7.33
C THR A 81 -4.27 1.66 8.47
N GLY A 82 -5.08 1.46 9.50
CA GLY A 82 -4.79 0.50 10.56
C GLY A 82 -4.74 -0.93 10.00
N LEU A 83 -3.86 -1.77 10.54
CA LEU A 83 -3.66 -3.15 10.10
C LEU A 83 -4.99 -3.93 10.03
N ASN A 84 -5.75 -3.90 11.13
CA ASN A 84 -7.03 -4.62 11.21
C ASN A 84 -8.08 -4.07 10.22
N ALA A 85 -8.08 -2.77 9.97
CA ALA A 85 -8.97 -2.16 8.99
C ALA A 85 -8.59 -2.57 7.56
N ALA A 86 -7.31 -2.61 7.23
CA ALA A 86 -6.81 -3.08 5.95
C ALA A 86 -7.15 -4.56 5.70
N LEU A 87 -6.95 -5.41 6.70
CA LEU A 87 -7.29 -6.84 6.61
C LEU A 87 -8.80 -7.05 6.38
N ARG A 88 -9.65 -6.35 7.12
CA ARG A 88 -11.11 -6.41 6.88
C ARG A 88 -11.50 -5.90 5.50
N TYR A 89 -10.83 -4.87 5.00
CA TYR A 89 -11.07 -4.35 3.66
C TYR A 89 -10.79 -5.41 2.57
N TYR A 90 -9.67 -6.11 2.68
CA TYR A 90 -9.31 -7.15 1.71
C TYR A 90 -10.05 -8.48 1.92
N ASP A 91 -10.56 -8.76 3.12
CA ASP A 91 -11.43 -9.94 3.38
C ASP A 91 -12.79 -9.82 2.69
N MET A 92 -13.28 -8.60 2.49
CA MET A 92 -14.46 -8.37 1.65
C MET A 92 -14.14 -8.73 0.20
N PRO A 93 -15.16 -9.02 -0.66
CA PRO A 93 -14.93 -9.32 -2.07
C PRO A 93 -14.21 -8.17 -2.75
N GLY A 94 -12.90 -8.17 -2.65
CA GLY A 94 -12.01 -7.18 -3.24
C GLY A 94 -12.09 -7.23 -4.76
N ARG A 95 -11.88 -6.09 -5.39
CA ARG A 95 -11.84 -5.98 -6.85
C ARG A 95 -10.65 -6.79 -7.38
N THR A 96 -10.83 -7.47 -8.49
CA THR A 96 -9.78 -8.29 -9.11
C THR A 96 -8.48 -7.52 -9.34
N TRP A 97 -8.56 -6.22 -9.67
CA TRP A 97 -7.40 -5.39 -9.89
C TRP A 97 -6.59 -5.12 -8.60
N GLU A 98 -7.24 -4.99 -7.43
CA GLU A 98 -6.56 -4.82 -6.14
C GLU A 98 -5.77 -6.06 -5.78
N ARG A 99 -6.35 -7.24 -6.00
CA ARG A 99 -5.65 -8.50 -5.82
C ARG A 99 -4.41 -8.59 -6.72
N GLN A 100 -4.53 -8.19 -7.98
CA GLN A 100 -3.39 -8.17 -8.90
C GLN A 100 -2.32 -7.17 -8.47
N ALA A 101 -2.70 -6.01 -7.93
CA ALA A 101 -1.76 -5.04 -7.39
C ALA A 101 -0.95 -5.60 -6.21
N MET A 102 -1.57 -6.46 -5.38
CA MET A 102 -0.92 -7.08 -4.21
C MET A 102 0.02 -8.25 -4.55
N VAL A 103 0.03 -8.77 -5.77
CA VAL A 103 0.92 -9.89 -6.16
C VAL A 103 2.40 -9.57 -5.95
N LYS A 104 2.80 -8.31 -6.12
CA LYS A 104 4.18 -7.83 -5.96
C LYS A 104 4.39 -7.03 -4.67
N VAL A 105 3.45 -7.08 -3.74
CA VAL A 105 3.55 -6.31 -2.50
C VAL A 105 4.74 -6.76 -1.65
N ARG A 106 5.47 -5.79 -1.09
CA ARG A 106 6.64 -6.03 -0.25
C ARG A 106 6.77 -4.96 0.82
N PRO A 107 6.97 -5.31 2.11
CA PRO A 107 7.35 -4.36 3.14
C PRO A 107 8.76 -3.83 2.88
N ILE A 108 8.93 -2.51 2.93
CA ILE A 108 10.20 -1.87 2.58
C ILE A 108 10.76 -0.96 3.67
N ALA A 109 9.93 -0.49 4.60
CA ALA A 109 10.36 0.41 5.66
C ALA A 109 9.42 0.37 6.87
N GLY A 110 9.91 0.85 8.00
CA GLY A 110 9.20 0.86 9.26
C GLY A 110 9.23 -0.51 9.94
N ASP A 111 8.14 -0.89 10.58
CA ASP A 111 8.02 -2.18 11.25
C ASP A 111 7.83 -3.30 10.21
N LEU A 112 8.91 -4.02 9.93
CA LEU A 112 8.91 -5.11 8.96
C LEU A 112 8.24 -6.38 9.48
N ASP A 113 8.14 -6.55 10.80
CA ASP A 113 7.42 -7.69 11.41
C ASP A 113 5.92 -7.51 11.20
N LEU A 114 5.39 -6.32 11.46
CA LEU A 114 4.02 -5.96 11.12
C LEU A 114 3.74 -6.16 9.61
N GLY A 115 4.74 -5.87 8.77
CA GLY A 115 4.68 -6.10 7.34
C GLY A 115 4.56 -7.57 6.95
N ARG A 116 5.32 -8.42 7.59
CA ARG A 116 5.25 -9.88 7.39
C ARG A 116 3.91 -10.44 7.86
N GLU A 117 3.46 -10.04 9.04
CA GLU A 117 2.15 -10.43 9.56
C GLU A 117 1.02 -10.08 8.57
N PHE A 118 1.02 -8.86 8.05
CA PHE A 118 0.05 -8.46 7.04
C PHE A 118 0.10 -9.37 5.81
N LEU A 119 1.31 -9.65 5.27
CA LEU A 119 1.46 -10.50 4.09
C LEU A 119 0.95 -11.91 4.31
N GLU A 120 1.27 -12.52 5.45
CA GLU A 120 0.81 -13.86 5.82
C GLU A 120 -0.72 -13.93 5.86
N GLN A 121 -1.36 -12.89 6.39
CA GLN A 121 -2.81 -12.86 6.52
C GLN A 121 -3.53 -12.60 5.18
N ILE A 122 -2.95 -11.83 4.25
CA ILE A 122 -3.58 -11.57 2.94
C ILE A 122 -3.21 -12.61 1.88
N GLU A 123 -2.20 -13.44 2.10
CA GLU A 123 -1.73 -14.43 1.12
C GLU A 123 -2.86 -15.31 0.56
N PRO A 124 -3.77 -15.89 1.39
CA PRO A 124 -4.89 -16.69 0.87
C PRO A 124 -5.87 -15.90 0.01
N TRP A 125 -5.98 -14.59 0.24
CA TRP A 125 -6.81 -13.72 -0.59
C TRP A 125 -6.11 -13.36 -1.89
N VAL A 126 -4.81 -13.11 -1.89
CA VAL A 126 -4.02 -12.80 -3.10
C VAL A 126 -3.91 -14.03 -3.99
N TYR A 127 -3.52 -15.18 -3.42
CA TYR A 127 -3.24 -16.43 -4.15
C TYR A 127 -4.34 -17.46 -3.95
N ARG A 128 -5.56 -17.15 -4.41
CA ARG A 128 -6.69 -18.06 -4.32
C ARG A 128 -6.41 -19.37 -5.08
N ARG A 129 -6.70 -20.49 -4.42
CA ARG A 129 -6.57 -21.81 -5.02
C ARG A 129 -7.48 -22.02 -6.23
N TYR A 130 -8.66 -21.39 -6.23
CA TYR A 130 -9.64 -21.45 -7.31
C TYR A 130 -10.03 -20.03 -7.73
N LEU A 131 -9.91 -19.75 -9.01
CA LEU A 131 -10.36 -18.52 -9.63
C LEU A 131 -11.74 -18.73 -10.28
N SER A 132 -12.66 -17.80 -10.05
CA SER A 132 -13.93 -17.76 -10.74
C SER A 132 -13.73 -17.32 -12.20
N TRP A 133 -14.71 -17.61 -13.07
CA TRP A 133 -14.71 -17.08 -14.43
C TRP A 133 -14.62 -15.54 -14.47
N SER A 134 -15.26 -14.86 -13.51
CA SER A 134 -15.17 -13.42 -13.36
C SER A 134 -13.75 -12.96 -13.05
N ASP A 135 -13.02 -13.66 -12.16
CA ASP A 135 -11.62 -13.36 -11.86
C ASP A 135 -10.74 -13.51 -13.10
N ILE A 136 -10.88 -14.63 -13.83
CA ILE A 136 -10.11 -14.90 -15.05
C ILE A 136 -10.37 -13.84 -16.11
N THR A 137 -11.63 -13.47 -16.33
CA THR A 137 -12.01 -12.43 -17.29
C THR A 137 -11.46 -11.06 -16.88
N GLY A 138 -11.55 -10.72 -15.59
CA GLY A 138 -11.01 -9.49 -15.03
C GLY A 138 -9.49 -9.40 -15.20
N ILE A 139 -8.75 -10.47 -14.90
CA ILE A 139 -7.28 -10.53 -15.08
C ILE A 139 -6.91 -10.34 -16.56
N LYS A 140 -7.59 -11.02 -17.49
CA LYS A 140 -7.38 -10.87 -18.95
C LYS A 140 -7.64 -9.42 -19.41
N ALA A 141 -8.69 -8.79 -18.87
CA ALA A 141 -9.01 -7.40 -19.20
C ALA A 141 -7.95 -6.41 -18.65
N LEU A 142 -7.41 -6.65 -17.45
CA LEU A 142 -6.31 -5.86 -16.89
C LEU A 142 -5.03 -6.00 -17.73
N LYS A 143 -4.67 -7.23 -18.10
CA LYS A 143 -3.50 -7.48 -18.95
C LYS A 143 -3.55 -6.67 -20.24
N ARG A 144 -4.69 -6.68 -20.96
CA ARG A 144 -4.88 -5.90 -22.20
C ARG A 144 -4.79 -4.38 -22.04
N LYS A 145 -4.96 -3.86 -20.81
CA LYS A 145 -4.83 -2.41 -20.54
C LYS A 145 -3.40 -2.00 -20.22
N ILE A 146 -2.55 -2.96 -19.88
CA ILE A 146 -1.14 -2.74 -19.50
C ILE A 146 -0.22 -2.93 -20.72
N GLU A 147 -0.60 -3.81 -21.64
CA GLU A 147 0.05 -3.99 -22.95
C GLU A 147 -0.34 -2.84 -23.92
#